data_1a5787bfe84c5ed92e7225a65a82d328
#
_entry.id   1a5787bfe84c5ed92e7225a65a82d328
#
_cell.length_a   1.000
_cell.length_b   1.000
_cell.length_c   1.000
_cell.angle_alpha   90.00
_cell.angle_beta   90.00
_cell.angle_gamma   90.00
#
_symmetry.space_group_name_H-M   'P 1'
#
loop_
_entity.id
_entity.type
_entity.pdbx_description
1 polymer ?
#
loop_
_entity_poly.entity_id
_entity_poly.type
_entity_poly.pdbx_seq_one_letter_code
_entity_poly.pdbx_strand_id
1 'polypeptide(L)'
;MDIQKLYNQWLEKATEDADLIPELESIKGKEDEIFDRFYRELEFGTAGLRGVIGAGTNRMNVYTVRKATQGLARYVLSAGGNSAAIAYDSRIKSDVFAKEAARVLAANGITVHLYKELMPTPMLSFAVRKLHCTTGIVVTASHNPSKYNGYKAYGSDGCQLSVENSEKVLEFVDTVPMFGGAKLMDFDAALEQGLIQYIPDSLIQEYLDTIATYAIEPIKTDLKVIYTPLNGTGNKPVRAILEKIGVKNVTVVKEQELPDGNFPTAPYPNPEIRQAFECALKLAEEVPADLLLATDPDADRVGIAVADGDGYTLMSGNEVGALLLDYILSRRAANGTLPQNPLAVKTIVSTQLAAKIAAKYNCQLVDVLTGFKYIGEQVGILEAKGEENRFVFGFEESYGYNMSTCVRDKDAVITSMMICEMAAYYKGMGKSLLTVLADLYKEHGIFCCSQNSFTFEGAAGMETMKNIMASLRANPPKEVAGETVTAILDFGTRLETNTATGQQTPITLPKSDVLYYRLGDDGDNVIVRPSGTEPKIKIYITAIAESEEKAKAKSDAWLNEFKAKFN
;
A
#
# COMPACT_ATOMS: atom_id res chain seq x y z
N MET A 1 -32.94 -0.76 -8.93
CA MET A 1 -32.41 0.42 -9.67
C MET A 1 -32.74 0.22 -11.14
N ASP A 2 -33.31 1.22 -11.80
CA ASP A 2 -33.61 1.12 -13.26
C ASP A 2 -32.36 1.52 -14.06
N ILE A 3 -31.63 0.53 -14.50
CA ILE A 3 -30.32 0.67 -15.16
C ILE A 3 -30.45 1.44 -16.48
N GLN A 4 -31.52 1.14 -17.28
CA GLN A 4 -31.73 1.81 -18.55
C GLN A 4 -32.07 3.30 -18.36
N LYS A 5 -32.81 3.63 -17.32
CA LYS A 5 -33.09 5.02 -16.95
C LYS A 5 -31.82 5.77 -16.54
N LEU A 6 -30.94 5.13 -15.77
CA LEU A 6 -29.64 5.72 -15.39
C LEU A 6 -28.76 5.94 -16.62
N TYR A 7 -28.63 4.94 -17.50
CA TYR A 7 -27.87 5.07 -18.74
C TYR A 7 -28.35 6.25 -19.59
N ASN A 8 -29.68 6.38 -19.79
CA ASN A 8 -30.26 7.50 -20.55
C ASN A 8 -30.00 8.85 -19.84
N GLN A 9 -30.09 8.90 -18.52
CA GLN A 9 -29.77 10.11 -17.75
C GLN A 9 -28.31 10.52 -17.91
N TRP A 10 -27.39 9.56 -17.95
CA TRP A 10 -25.96 9.82 -18.16
C TRP A 10 -25.68 10.30 -19.59
N LEU A 11 -26.32 9.74 -20.60
CA LEU A 11 -26.25 10.24 -21.98
C LEU A 11 -26.67 11.71 -22.10
N GLU A 12 -27.67 12.13 -21.33
CA GLU A 12 -28.16 13.50 -21.32
C GLU A 12 -27.26 14.46 -20.53
N LYS A 13 -26.73 14.02 -19.37
CA LYS A 13 -26.14 14.92 -18.35
C LYS A 13 -24.62 14.85 -18.22
N ALA A 14 -23.96 13.77 -18.70
CA ALA A 14 -22.52 13.60 -18.52
C ALA A 14 -21.68 14.38 -19.54
N THR A 15 -21.96 15.68 -19.70
CA THR A 15 -21.41 16.56 -20.76
C THR A 15 -20.12 17.27 -20.40
N GLU A 16 -19.70 17.26 -19.12
CA GLU A 16 -18.55 18.07 -18.67
C GLU A 16 -17.19 17.38 -18.86
N ASP A 17 -17.18 16.10 -19.24
CA ASP A 17 -15.99 15.38 -19.66
C ASP A 17 -16.27 14.84 -21.08
N ALA A 18 -15.50 15.31 -22.05
CA ALA A 18 -15.74 15.05 -23.47
C ALA A 18 -15.70 13.57 -23.86
N ASP A 19 -15.04 12.73 -23.05
CA ASP A 19 -14.89 11.30 -23.35
C ASP A 19 -16.14 10.49 -22.98
N LEU A 20 -16.97 10.95 -22.04
CA LEU A 20 -18.02 10.14 -21.43
C LEU A 20 -19.20 9.86 -22.36
N ILE A 21 -19.67 10.86 -23.10
CA ILE A 21 -20.79 10.68 -24.04
C ILE A 21 -20.43 9.76 -25.20
N PRO A 22 -19.29 9.94 -25.90
CA PRO A 22 -18.85 9.01 -26.94
C PRO A 22 -18.69 7.57 -26.42
N GLU A 23 -18.19 7.40 -25.21
CA GLU A 23 -18.05 6.10 -24.57
C GLU A 23 -19.43 5.44 -24.34
N LEU A 24 -20.40 6.19 -23.80
CA LEU A 24 -21.77 5.70 -23.62
C LEU A 24 -22.46 5.35 -24.94
N GLU A 25 -22.29 6.16 -25.96
CA GLU A 25 -22.83 5.89 -27.29
C GLU A 25 -22.26 4.60 -27.90
N SER A 26 -20.98 4.32 -27.67
CA SER A 26 -20.28 3.11 -28.17
C SER A 26 -20.82 1.81 -27.59
N ILE A 27 -21.47 1.86 -26.44
CA ILE A 27 -22.06 0.69 -25.74
C ILE A 27 -23.58 0.59 -25.92
N LYS A 28 -24.18 1.46 -26.74
CA LYS A 28 -25.62 1.42 -26.98
C LYS A 28 -26.07 0.04 -27.50
N GLY A 29 -27.01 -0.56 -26.77
CA GLY A 29 -27.53 -1.90 -27.08
C GLY A 29 -26.67 -3.05 -26.54
N LYS A 30 -25.58 -2.80 -25.85
CA LYS A 30 -24.76 -3.82 -25.19
C LYS A 30 -25.15 -3.91 -23.70
N GLU A 31 -26.16 -4.71 -23.42
CA GLU A 31 -26.80 -4.78 -22.10
C GLU A 31 -25.82 -5.10 -20.98
N ASP A 32 -24.89 -6.04 -21.18
CA ASP A 32 -23.90 -6.44 -20.17
C ASP A 32 -22.94 -5.29 -19.84
N GLU A 33 -22.48 -4.54 -20.85
CA GLU A 33 -21.60 -3.38 -20.63
C GLU A 33 -22.31 -2.22 -19.93
N ILE A 34 -23.60 -2.01 -20.26
CA ILE A 34 -24.46 -1.03 -19.58
C ILE A 34 -24.69 -1.48 -18.14
N PHE A 35 -25.04 -2.75 -17.93
CA PHE A 35 -25.23 -3.31 -16.60
C PHE A 35 -24.01 -3.10 -15.71
N ASP A 36 -22.82 -3.50 -16.17
CA ASP A 36 -21.56 -3.39 -15.41
C ASP A 36 -21.22 -1.95 -14.97
N ARG A 37 -21.66 -0.94 -15.75
CA ARG A 37 -21.42 0.47 -15.43
C ARG A 37 -22.43 1.07 -14.46
N PHE A 38 -23.65 0.49 -14.36
CA PHE A 38 -24.77 1.13 -13.66
C PHE A 38 -25.46 0.25 -12.60
N TYR A 39 -25.02 -1.00 -12.38
CA TYR A 39 -25.69 -1.91 -11.41
C TYR A 39 -25.51 -1.47 -9.96
N ARG A 40 -24.51 -0.63 -9.69
CA ARG A 40 -24.24 0.01 -8.37
C ARG A 40 -23.55 1.35 -8.55
N GLU A 41 -23.42 2.08 -7.47
CA GLU A 41 -22.47 3.19 -7.38
C GLU A 41 -21.09 2.70 -6.96
N LEU A 42 -20.04 3.45 -7.34
CA LEU A 42 -18.69 3.20 -6.87
C LEU A 42 -18.62 3.52 -5.37
N GLU A 43 -18.34 2.52 -4.57
CA GLU A 43 -18.34 2.65 -3.11
C GLU A 43 -17.12 3.43 -2.62
N PHE A 44 -17.36 4.38 -1.71
CA PHE A 44 -16.31 4.98 -0.90
C PHE A 44 -15.95 3.95 0.18
N GLY A 45 -14.98 3.07 -0.13
CA GLY A 45 -14.56 1.99 0.75
C GLY A 45 -13.91 2.50 2.05
N THR A 46 -12.98 1.72 2.60
CA THR A 46 -12.35 2.01 3.90
C THR A 46 -11.52 3.29 3.97
N ALA A 47 -11.21 3.93 2.85
CA ALA A 47 -10.50 5.21 2.79
C ALA A 47 -10.54 5.88 1.41
N GLY A 48 -11.57 5.64 0.58
CA GLY A 48 -11.69 6.27 -0.72
C GLY A 48 -12.30 5.41 -1.82
N LEU A 49 -12.19 5.86 -3.07
CA LEU A 49 -12.73 5.20 -4.25
C LEU A 49 -11.62 4.44 -5.00
N ARG A 50 -11.97 3.35 -5.66
CA ARG A 50 -11.13 2.69 -6.68
C ARG A 50 -12.03 2.02 -7.72
N GLY A 51 -11.80 2.31 -9.00
CA GLY A 51 -12.59 1.73 -10.07
C GLY A 51 -11.95 1.90 -11.45
N VAL A 52 -12.57 1.28 -12.44
CA VAL A 52 -12.23 1.49 -13.85
C VAL A 52 -12.61 2.91 -14.24
N ILE A 53 -11.74 3.59 -15.00
CA ILE A 53 -12.01 4.92 -15.57
C ILE A 53 -13.11 4.79 -16.63
N GLY A 54 -14.08 5.70 -16.65
CA GLY A 54 -15.10 5.75 -17.69
C GLY A 54 -16.46 6.28 -17.24
N ALA A 55 -17.43 6.20 -18.13
CA ALA A 55 -18.78 6.66 -17.88
C ALA A 55 -19.60 5.65 -17.06
N GLY A 56 -20.35 6.15 -16.08
CA GLY A 56 -21.24 5.34 -15.26
C GLY A 56 -21.07 5.56 -13.76
N THR A 57 -22.04 5.10 -12.98
CA THR A 57 -22.04 5.24 -11.52
C THR A 57 -20.99 4.33 -10.86
N ASN A 58 -20.66 3.19 -11.47
CA ASN A 58 -19.65 2.22 -11.01
C ASN A 58 -18.30 2.45 -11.72
N ARG A 59 -17.94 3.70 -12.01
CA ARG A 59 -16.70 4.10 -12.71
C ARG A 59 -16.06 5.31 -12.05
N MET A 60 -14.73 5.44 -12.23
CA MET A 60 -13.99 6.65 -11.90
C MET A 60 -14.17 7.67 -13.02
N ASN A 61 -14.76 8.80 -12.70
CA ASN A 61 -14.95 9.94 -13.60
C ASN A 61 -15.13 11.23 -12.78
N VAL A 62 -15.23 12.36 -13.47
CA VAL A 62 -15.35 13.67 -12.81
C VAL A 62 -16.56 13.78 -11.88
N TYR A 63 -17.68 13.12 -12.19
CA TYR A 63 -18.90 13.17 -11.37
C TYR A 63 -18.77 12.36 -10.09
N THR A 64 -18.19 11.14 -10.16
CA THR A 64 -17.95 10.31 -8.96
C THR A 64 -16.91 10.93 -8.04
N VAL A 65 -15.86 11.56 -8.61
CA VAL A 65 -14.84 12.31 -7.84
C VAL A 65 -15.47 13.53 -7.16
N ARG A 66 -16.27 14.32 -7.88
CA ARG A 66 -16.96 15.50 -7.33
C ARG A 66 -17.93 15.11 -6.22
N LYS A 67 -18.70 14.03 -6.39
CA LYS A 67 -19.63 13.50 -5.38
C LYS A 67 -18.88 13.14 -4.10
N ALA A 68 -17.81 12.34 -4.21
CA ALA A 68 -16.97 11.93 -3.09
C ALA A 68 -16.33 13.13 -2.39
N THR A 69 -15.78 14.08 -3.17
CA THR A 69 -15.13 15.27 -2.62
C THR A 69 -16.13 16.22 -1.94
N GLN A 70 -17.36 16.33 -2.44
CA GLN A 70 -18.40 17.13 -1.76
C GLN A 70 -18.78 16.51 -0.43
N GLY A 71 -18.86 15.19 -0.33
CA GLY A 71 -19.06 14.47 0.95
C GLY A 71 -17.91 14.73 1.91
N LEU A 72 -16.66 14.57 1.45
CA LEU A 72 -15.46 14.87 2.23
C LEU A 72 -15.44 16.33 2.70
N ALA A 73 -15.78 17.30 1.83
CA ALA A 73 -15.85 18.72 2.19
C ALA A 73 -16.84 18.97 3.33
N ARG A 74 -18.04 18.36 3.26
CA ARG A 74 -19.04 18.46 4.35
C ARG A 74 -18.53 17.87 5.66
N TYR A 75 -17.86 16.73 5.60
CA TYR A 75 -17.23 16.11 6.77
C TYR A 75 -16.16 17.02 7.38
N VAL A 76 -15.23 17.55 6.56
CA VAL A 76 -14.16 18.46 7.00
C VAL A 76 -14.74 19.70 7.70
N LEU A 77 -15.75 20.34 7.11
CA LEU A 77 -16.42 21.50 7.70
C LEU A 77 -17.17 21.15 8.99
N SER A 78 -17.82 19.99 9.05
CA SER A 78 -18.52 19.53 10.27
C SER A 78 -17.56 19.29 11.44
N ALA A 79 -16.32 18.93 11.14
CA ALA A 79 -15.23 18.78 12.11
C ALA A 79 -14.49 20.10 12.44
N GLY A 80 -14.96 21.23 11.91
CA GLY A 80 -14.33 22.55 12.10
C GLY A 80 -13.05 22.76 11.28
N GLY A 81 -12.80 21.91 10.29
CA GLY A 81 -11.63 22.00 9.42
C GLY A 81 -11.82 22.94 8.24
N ASN A 82 -10.72 23.40 7.64
CA ASN A 82 -10.74 24.41 6.58
C ASN A 82 -9.61 24.28 5.54
N SER A 83 -8.83 23.20 5.56
CA SER A 83 -7.67 23.04 4.66
C SER A 83 -7.48 21.60 4.20
N ALA A 84 -6.94 21.43 2.99
CA ALA A 84 -6.65 20.16 2.38
C ALA A 84 -5.35 20.19 1.58
N ALA A 85 -4.59 19.07 1.55
CA ALA A 85 -3.49 18.87 0.61
C ALA A 85 -3.92 17.86 -0.47
N ILE A 86 -3.44 18.03 -1.71
CA ILE A 86 -3.75 17.12 -2.83
C ILE A 86 -2.47 16.76 -3.58
N ALA A 87 -2.28 15.44 -3.79
CA ALA A 87 -1.29 14.87 -4.69
C ALA A 87 -1.95 13.92 -5.71
N TYR A 88 -1.23 13.57 -6.76
CA TYR A 88 -1.70 12.66 -7.79
C TYR A 88 -0.54 11.96 -8.48
N ASP A 89 -0.81 10.78 -9.03
CA ASP A 89 0.16 9.97 -9.76
C ASP A 89 0.12 10.20 -11.28
N SER A 90 0.85 9.35 -12.03
CA SER A 90 0.98 9.43 -13.48
C SER A 90 -0.20 8.86 -14.27
N ARG A 91 -1.22 8.29 -13.61
CA ARG A 91 -2.34 7.60 -14.27
C ARG A 91 -3.18 8.53 -15.12
N ILE A 92 -3.83 7.95 -16.12
CA ILE A 92 -4.77 8.64 -16.98
C ILE A 92 -5.80 9.39 -16.12
N LYS A 93 -5.99 10.68 -16.40
CA LYS A 93 -6.91 11.61 -15.70
C LYS A 93 -6.60 11.86 -14.21
N SER A 94 -5.46 11.44 -13.65
CA SER A 94 -5.15 11.74 -12.26
C SER A 94 -5.05 13.24 -11.99
N ASP A 95 -4.44 14.00 -12.88
CA ASP A 95 -4.38 15.47 -12.83
C ASP A 95 -5.76 16.14 -12.96
N VAL A 96 -6.62 15.60 -13.84
CA VAL A 96 -7.99 16.08 -14.01
C VAL A 96 -8.79 15.86 -12.72
N PHE A 97 -8.75 14.65 -12.16
CA PHE A 97 -9.48 14.31 -10.93
C PHE A 97 -8.96 15.10 -9.72
N ALA A 98 -7.64 15.35 -9.63
CA ALA A 98 -7.05 16.19 -8.60
C ALA A 98 -7.54 17.65 -8.70
N LYS A 99 -7.61 18.22 -9.91
CA LYS A 99 -8.17 19.56 -10.15
C LYS A 99 -9.66 19.63 -9.81
N GLU A 100 -10.43 18.60 -10.18
CA GLU A 100 -11.86 18.55 -9.85
C GLU A 100 -12.10 18.48 -8.33
N ALA A 101 -11.30 17.70 -7.61
CA ALA A 101 -11.34 17.68 -6.15
C ALA A 101 -10.99 19.06 -5.56
N ALA A 102 -9.97 19.73 -6.08
CA ALA A 102 -9.57 21.07 -5.64
C ALA A 102 -10.70 22.10 -5.88
N ARG A 103 -11.36 22.07 -7.03
CA ARG A 103 -12.50 22.94 -7.39
C ARG A 103 -13.68 22.78 -6.43
N VAL A 104 -14.00 21.53 -6.05
CA VAL A 104 -15.08 21.24 -5.09
C VAL A 104 -14.73 21.76 -3.70
N LEU A 105 -13.51 21.49 -3.22
CA LEU A 105 -13.06 21.96 -1.90
C LEU A 105 -13.05 23.47 -1.81
N ALA A 106 -12.47 24.15 -2.81
CA ALA A 106 -12.44 25.62 -2.88
C ALA A 106 -13.86 26.24 -2.90
N ALA A 107 -14.80 25.65 -3.66
CA ALA A 107 -16.20 26.08 -3.69
C ALA A 107 -16.92 25.93 -2.34
N ASN A 108 -16.40 25.12 -1.43
CA ASN A 108 -16.90 24.97 -0.06
C ASN A 108 -16.09 25.82 0.95
N GLY A 109 -15.19 26.71 0.49
CA GLY A 109 -14.39 27.58 1.36
C GLY A 109 -13.21 26.88 2.05
N ILE A 110 -12.82 25.70 1.57
CA ILE A 110 -11.65 24.96 2.08
C ILE A 110 -10.43 25.36 1.27
N THR A 111 -9.37 25.83 1.93
CA THR A 111 -8.08 26.13 1.30
C THR A 111 -7.41 24.85 0.85
N VAL A 112 -6.99 24.80 -0.41
CA VAL A 112 -6.37 23.64 -1.03
C VAL A 112 -4.90 23.90 -1.32
N HIS A 113 -4.03 23.04 -0.82
CA HIS A 113 -2.62 22.96 -1.17
C HIS A 113 -2.43 21.84 -2.19
N LEU A 114 -2.22 22.18 -3.45
CA LEU A 114 -2.12 21.24 -4.57
C LEU A 114 -0.67 21.11 -5.04
N TYR A 115 -0.17 19.90 -5.19
CA TYR A 115 1.09 19.70 -5.89
C TYR A 115 0.94 20.08 -7.37
N LYS A 116 1.87 20.89 -7.87
CA LYS A 116 1.85 21.38 -9.25
C LYS A 116 2.11 20.26 -10.26
N GLU A 117 2.99 19.32 -9.89
CA GLU A 117 3.32 18.13 -10.66
C GLU A 117 2.89 16.88 -9.88
N LEU A 118 2.88 15.72 -10.56
CA LEU A 118 2.65 14.44 -9.92
C LEU A 118 3.66 14.18 -8.80
N MET A 119 3.19 13.64 -7.65
CA MET A 119 4.01 13.41 -6.47
C MET A 119 3.66 12.10 -5.80
N PRO A 120 4.65 11.46 -5.13
CA PRO A 120 4.45 10.25 -4.34
C PRO A 120 3.38 10.38 -3.25
N THR A 121 2.68 9.28 -2.98
CA THR A 121 1.76 9.17 -1.84
C THR A 121 2.38 9.59 -0.50
N PRO A 122 3.63 9.18 -0.12
CA PRO A 122 4.23 9.64 1.14
C PRO A 122 4.42 11.16 1.21
N MET A 123 4.65 11.82 0.09
CA MET A 123 4.78 13.29 0.08
C MET A 123 3.45 13.99 0.36
N LEU A 124 2.29 13.37 0.03
CA LEU A 124 1.01 13.87 0.49
C LEU A 124 0.91 13.80 2.02
N SER A 125 1.21 12.64 2.62
CA SER A 125 1.19 12.45 4.08
C SER A 125 2.08 13.50 4.78
N PHE A 126 3.28 13.72 4.26
CA PHE A 126 4.20 14.76 4.75
C PHE A 126 3.59 16.17 4.62
N ALA A 127 3.01 16.52 3.47
CA ALA A 127 2.40 17.84 3.24
C ALA A 127 1.21 18.09 4.17
N VAL A 128 0.32 17.11 4.36
CA VAL A 128 -0.80 17.21 5.30
C VAL A 128 -0.33 17.59 6.70
N ARG A 129 0.72 16.92 7.18
CA ARG A 129 1.29 17.17 8.52
C ARG A 129 2.01 18.50 8.62
N LYS A 130 2.87 18.82 7.65
CA LYS A 130 3.68 20.05 7.64
C LYS A 130 2.88 21.32 7.45
N LEU A 131 1.85 21.28 6.62
CA LEU A 131 0.95 22.40 6.36
C LEU A 131 -0.24 22.43 7.33
N HIS A 132 -0.30 21.50 8.28
CA HIS A 132 -1.40 21.35 9.25
C HIS A 132 -2.78 21.28 8.57
N CYS A 133 -2.85 20.56 7.43
CA CYS A 133 -4.10 20.39 6.72
C CYS A 133 -5.08 19.51 7.52
N THR A 134 -6.36 19.81 7.44
CA THR A 134 -7.42 19.00 8.08
C THR A 134 -7.58 17.66 7.40
N THR A 135 -7.34 17.60 6.09
CA THR A 135 -7.46 16.39 5.28
C THR A 135 -6.45 16.37 4.15
N GLY A 136 -6.27 15.20 3.54
CA GLY A 136 -5.49 15.03 2.33
C GLY A 136 -6.20 14.16 1.31
N ILE A 137 -5.85 14.32 0.04
CA ILE A 137 -6.33 13.50 -1.07
C ILE A 137 -5.14 13.08 -1.92
N VAL A 138 -5.03 11.79 -2.24
CA VAL A 138 -4.15 11.36 -3.33
C VAL A 138 -4.97 10.63 -4.40
N VAL A 139 -4.81 11.09 -5.65
CA VAL A 139 -5.48 10.47 -6.80
C VAL A 139 -4.54 9.44 -7.40
N THR A 140 -4.81 8.18 -7.12
CA THR A 140 -4.01 7.03 -7.53
C THR A 140 -4.78 5.72 -7.40
N ALA A 141 -4.45 4.73 -8.22
CA ALA A 141 -4.82 3.34 -8.01
C ALA A 141 -3.60 2.46 -7.72
N SER A 142 -2.48 3.06 -7.19
CA SER A 142 -1.24 2.34 -6.87
C SER A 142 -0.75 1.51 -8.07
N HIS A 143 -0.51 0.24 -7.92
CA HIS A 143 0.02 -0.69 -8.92
C HIS A 143 -1.05 -1.36 -9.81
N ASN A 144 -2.31 -0.96 -9.74
CA ASN A 144 -3.36 -1.56 -10.59
C ASN A 144 -3.11 -1.27 -12.09
N PRO A 145 -3.66 -2.06 -13.02
CA PRO A 145 -3.58 -1.79 -14.46
C PRO A 145 -4.04 -0.38 -14.85
N SER A 146 -3.60 0.09 -16.02
CA SER A 146 -3.83 1.46 -16.53
C SER A 146 -5.29 1.91 -16.58
N LYS A 147 -6.22 0.95 -16.82
CA LYS A 147 -7.66 1.23 -16.86
C LYS A 147 -8.27 1.65 -15.52
N TYR A 148 -7.55 1.48 -14.41
CA TYR A 148 -8.02 1.86 -13.06
C TYR A 148 -7.48 3.22 -12.65
N ASN A 149 -8.30 3.95 -11.88
CA ASN A 149 -7.84 5.06 -11.07
C ASN A 149 -8.53 4.99 -9.68
N GLY A 150 -8.13 5.86 -8.78
CA GLY A 150 -8.66 5.89 -7.42
C GLY A 150 -8.50 7.26 -6.78
N TYR A 151 -9.06 7.37 -5.60
CA TYR A 151 -9.09 8.56 -4.78
C TYR A 151 -8.96 8.11 -3.33
N LYS A 152 -7.83 8.33 -2.70
CA LYS A 152 -7.57 7.99 -1.30
C LYS A 152 -7.71 9.27 -0.45
N ALA A 153 -8.44 9.19 0.67
CA ALA A 153 -8.61 10.28 1.62
C ALA A 153 -7.79 10.06 2.89
N TYR A 154 -7.21 11.12 3.41
CA TYR A 154 -6.31 11.15 4.57
C TYR A 154 -6.83 12.08 5.66
N GLY A 155 -6.56 11.74 6.91
CA GLY A 155 -6.82 12.59 8.06
C GLY A 155 -5.72 13.62 8.29
N SER A 156 -5.93 14.51 9.28
CA SER A 156 -4.97 15.55 9.66
C SER A 156 -3.66 15.00 10.25
N ASP A 157 -3.67 13.76 10.68
CA ASP A 157 -2.49 13.01 11.16
C ASP A 157 -1.58 12.52 10.02
N GLY A 158 -2.02 12.64 8.76
CA GLY A 158 -1.33 12.13 7.57
C GLY A 158 -1.50 10.63 7.33
N CYS A 159 -2.36 9.93 8.09
CA CYS A 159 -2.78 8.57 7.80
C CYS A 159 -3.97 8.55 6.83
N GLN A 160 -4.16 7.46 6.10
CA GLN A 160 -5.45 7.21 5.45
C GLN A 160 -6.56 7.22 6.52
N LEU A 161 -7.74 7.72 6.15
CA LEU A 161 -8.88 7.80 7.08
C LEU A 161 -9.10 6.47 7.81
N SER A 162 -9.36 6.55 9.11
CA SER A 162 -9.81 5.40 9.89
C SER A 162 -11.13 4.87 9.36
N VAL A 163 -11.51 3.64 9.72
CA VAL A 163 -12.81 3.07 9.33
C VAL A 163 -13.94 3.96 9.81
N GLU A 164 -13.90 4.40 11.07
CA GLU A 164 -14.92 5.29 11.67
C GLU A 164 -15.06 6.61 10.90
N ASN A 165 -13.94 7.27 10.57
CA ASN A 165 -13.99 8.53 9.82
C ASN A 165 -14.44 8.33 8.38
N SER A 166 -14.09 7.20 7.75
CA SER A 166 -14.55 6.84 6.40
C SER A 166 -16.06 6.62 6.37
N GLU A 167 -16.64 5.97 7.39
CA GLU A 167 -18.08 5.80 7.54
C GLU A 167 -18.80 7.15 7.68
N LYS A 168 -18.26 8.07 8.48
CA LYS A 168 -18.80 9.44 8.59
C LYS A 168 -18.73 10.20 7.26
N VAL A 169 -17.65 10.06 6.50
CA VAL A 169 -17.56 10.65 5.15
C VAL A 169 -18.60 10.05 4.23
N LEU A 170 -18.78 8.73 4.26
CA LEU A 170 -19.76 8.02 3.43
C LEU A 170 -21.19 8.51 3.71
N GLU A 171 -21.57 8.74 4.97
CA GLU A 171 -22.87 9.31 5.32
C GLU A 171 -23.12 10.64 4.59
N PHE A 172 -22.11 11.50 4.46
CA PHE A 172 -22.24 12.74 3.69
C PHE A 172 -22.26 12.49 2.17
N VAL A 173 -21.41 11.58 1.66
CA VAL A 173 -21.34 11.24 0.23
C VAL A 173 -22.70 10.74 -0.27
N ASP A 174 -23.40 9.90 0.51
CA ASP A 174 -24.69 9.32 0.14
C ASP A 174 -25.80 10.39 -0.02
N THR A 175 -25.63 11.54 0.62
CA THR A 175 -26.57 12.68 0.48
C THR A 175 -26.31 13.56 -0.73
N VAL A 176 -25.23 13.33 -1.48
CA VAL A 176 -24.84 14.17 -2.64
C VAL A 176 -25.40 13.58 -3.92
N PRO A 177 -26.30 14.27 -4.65
CA PRO A 177 -26.73 13.86 -5.97
C PRO A 177 -25.55 13.79 -6.97
N MET A 178 -25.56 12.78 -7.86
CA MET A 178 -24.51 12.56 -8.84
C MET A 178 -24.34 13.77 -9.77
N PHE A 179 -25.43 14.34 -10.24
CA PHE A 179 -25.43 15.53 -11.10
C PHE A 179 -25.93 16.76 -10.31
N GLY A 180 -25.15 17.84 -10.34
CA GLY A 180 -25.48 19.10 -9.66
C GLY A 180 -25.41 19.07 -8.13
N GLY A 181 -24.97 17.97 -7.52
CA GLY A 181 -24.88 17.86 -6.06
C GLY A 181 -23.61 18.46 -5.46
N ALA A 182 -22.54 18.55 -6.24
CA ALA A 182 -21.29 19.18 -5.83
C ALA A 182 -21.28 20.66 -6.19
N LYS A 183 -20.78 21.50 -5.26
CA LYS A 183 -20.45 22.89 -5.56
C LYS A 183 -19.14 22.91 -6.32
N LEU A 184 -19.05 23.79 -7.33
CA LEU A 184 -17.86 23.95 -8.16
C LEU A 184 -17.44 25.40 -8.24
N MET A 185 -16.16 25.65 -8.14
CA MET A 185 -15.53 26.94 -8.43
C MET A 185 -14.66 26.80 -9.68
N ASP A 186 -14.56 27.86 -10.45
CA ASP A 186 -13.58 27.90 -11.53
C ASP A 186 -12.17 27.78 -10.96
N PHE A 187 -11.32 26.97 -11.60
CA PHE A 187 -10.00 26.63 -11.06
C PHE A 187 -9.07 27.85 -11.01
N ASP A 188 -9.06 28.67 -12.09
CA ASP A 188 -8.18 29.84 -12.17
C ASP A 188 -8.67 30.94 -11.24
N ALA A 189 -9.99 31.14 -11.13
CA ALA A 189 -10.57 32.06 -10.15
C ALA A 189 -10.27 31.61 -8.69
N ALA A 190 -10.21 30.32 -8.40
CA ALA A 190 -9.83 29.82 -7.08
C ALA A 190 -8.34 30.04 -6.78
N LEU A 191 -7.46 29.93 -7.79
CA LEU A 191 -6.05 30.29 -7.68
C LEU A 191 -5.87 31.79 -7.41
N GLU A 192 -6.56 32.64 -8.18
CA GLU A 192 -6.49 34.11 -8.03
C GLU A 192 -6.97 34.55 -6.64
N GLN A 193 -7.98 33.89 -6.08
CA GLN A 193 -8.49 34.17 -4.75
C GLN A 193 -7.68 33.52 -3.62
N GLY A 194 -6.64 32.73 -3.93
CA GLY A 194 -5.81 32.05 -2.95
C GLY A 194 -6.50 30.88 -2.24
N LEU A 195 -7.66 30.43 -2.72
CA LEU A 195 -8.33 29.24 -2.21
C LEU A 195 -7.68 27.94 -2.70
N ILE A 196 -7.02 27.97 -3.87
CA ILE A 196 -6.10 26.94 -4.32
C ILE A 196 -4.71 27.57 -4.35
N GLN A 197 -3.75 26.88 -3.76
CA GLN A 197 -2.35 27.30 -3.71
C GLN A 197 -1.46 26.12 -4.13
N TYR A 198 -0.46 26.39 -4.95
CA TYR A 198 0.53 25.34 -5.24
C TYR A 198 1.48 25.15 -4.07
N ILE A 199 1.75 23.89 -3.75
CA ILE A 199 2.77 23.53 -2.77
C ILE A 199 4.14 23.95 -3.32
N PRO A 200 4.95 24.71 -2.54
CA PRO A 200 6.23 25.20 -3.03
C PRO A 200 7.28 24.09 -3.08
N ASP A 201 8.24 24.22 -4.00
CA ASP A 201 9.36 23.28 -4.14
C ASP A 201 10.22 23.17 -2.86
N SER A 202 10.22 24.19 -2.01
CA SER A 202 10.89 24.17 -0.71
C SER A 202 10.33 23.07 0.22
N LEU A 203 9.03 22.75 0.13
CA LEU A 203 8.45 21.66 0.91
C LEU A 203 8.93 20.28 0.42
N ILE A 204 9.14 20.16 -0.92
CA ILE A 204 9.71 18.94 -1.51
C ILE A 204 11.14 18.76 -1.01
N GLN A 205 11.93 19.84 -0.99
CA GLN A 205 13.29 19.81 -0.48
C GLN A 205 13.32 19.50 1.02
N GLU A 206 12.41 20.10 1.81
CA GLU A 206 12.28 19.82 3.26
C GLU A 206 11.96 18.35 3.53
N TYR A 207 11.10 17.72 2.71
CA TYR A 207 10.85 16.29 2.81
C TYR A 207 12.13 15.48 2.57
N LEU A 208 12.86 15.74 1.47
CA LEU A 208 14.11 15.06 1.16
C LEU A 208 15.17 15.27 2.24
N ASP A 209 15.28 16.48 2.78
CA ASP A 209 16.21 16.79 3.88
C ASP A 209 15.83 16.03 5.15
N THR A 210 14.54 15.96 5.45
CA THR A 210 14.03 15.25 6.62
C THR A 210 14.32 13.77 6.52
N ILE A 211 13.95 13.10 5.40
CA ILE A 211 14.17 11.67 5.27
C ILE A 211 15.65 11.29 5.19
N ALA A 212 16.51 12.16 4.66
CA ALA A 212 17.95 11.94 4.66
C ALA A 212 18.56 11.82 6.07
N THR A 213 17.93 12.41 7.09
CA THR A 213 18.37 12.28 8.49
C THR A 213 18.22 10.88 9.07
N TYR A 214 17.45 10.02 8.41
CA TYR A 214 17.27 8.61 8.80
C TYR A 214 18.38 7.70 8.29
N ALA A 215 19.29 8.18 7.42
CA ALA A 215 20.47 7.43 7.01
C ALA A 215 21.32 7.09 8.25
N ILE A 216 21.81 5.85 8.32
CA ILE A 216 22.50 5.30 9.50
C ILE A 216 24.01 5.21 9.24
N GLU A 217 24.39 4.76 8.05
CA GLU A 217 25.77 4.54 7.66
C GLU A 217 26.15 5.36 6.42
N PRO A 218 27.34 5.93 6.36
CA PRO A 218 27.80 6.64 5.19
C PRO A 218 28.07 5.66 4.02
N ILE A 219 27.69 6.04 2.81
CA ILE A 219 28.02 5.29 1.60
C ILE A 219 29.53 5.35 1.33
N LYS A 220 30.21 4.20 1.43
CA LYS A 220 31.66 4.07 1.25
C LYS A 220 32.05 3.20 0.05
N THR A 221 31.06 2.55 -0.57
CA THR A 221 31.28 1.61 -1.67
C THR A 221 30.66 2.12 -2.96
N ASP A 222 31.21 1.66 -4.07
CA ASP A 222 30.68 1.93 -5.40
C ASP A 222 29.50 0.99 -5.68
N LEU A 223 28.33 1.30 -5.10
CA LEU A 223 27.08 0.57 -5.36
C LEU A 223 26.54 0.96 -6.73
N LYS A 224 26.30 -0.03 -7.59
CA LYS A 224 25.68 0.13 -8.92
C LYS A 224 24.21 -0.27 -8.85
N VAL A 225 23.31 0.66 -9.15
CA VAL A 225 21.87 0.47 -9.09
C VAL A 225 21.24 0.72 -10.45
N ILE A 226 20.41 -0.19 -10.92
CA ILE A 226 19.44 0.09 -11.99
C ILE A 226 18.11 0.39 -11.33
N TYR A 227 17.54 1.56 -11.65
CA TYR A 227 16.29 2.02 -11.08
C TYR A 227 15.19 2.16 -12.13
N THR A 228 14.01 1.61 -11.84
CA THR A 228 12.81 1.89 -12.62
C THR A 228 11.71 2.51 -11.74
N PRO A 229 11.22 3.71 -12.09
CA PRO A 229 10.04 4.31 -11.47
C PRO A 229 8.71 3.74 -12.01
N LEU A 230 8.73 2.76 -12.90
CA LEU A 230 7.55 2.18 -13.56
C LEU A 230 6.60 3.25 -14.13
N ASN A 231 7.15 4.24 -14.83
CA ASN A 231 6.45 5.40 -15.37
C ASN A 231 5.70 6.24 -14.30
N GLY A 232 6.08 6.12 -13.03
CA GLY A 232 5.40 6.72 -11.89
C GLY A 232 6.08 7.95 -11.28
N THR A 233 5.64 8.29 -10.08
CA THR A 233 6.04 9.50 -9.33
C THR A 233 7.42 9.41 -8.69
N GLY A 234 7.97 8.20 -8.53
CA GLY A 234 9.23 7.96 -7.83
C GLY A 234 10.47 8.52 -8.54
N ASN A 235 10.42 8.77 -9.86
CA ASN A 235 11.58 9.14 -10.67
C ASN A 235 12.45 10.25 -10.05
N LYS A 236 11.86 11.44 -9.82
CA LYS A 236 12.60 12.59 -9.29
C LYS A 236 13.02 12.40 -7.82
N PRO A 237 12.10 12.09 -6.87
CA PRO A 237 12.43 12.05 -5.45
C PRO A 237 13.35 10.88 -5.05
N VAL A 238 13.19 9.69 -5.66
CA VAL A 238 14.09 8.56 -5.37
C VAL A 238 15.51 8.86 -5.85
N ARG A 239 15.67 9.40 -7.05
CA ARG A 239 17.01 9.78 -7.56
C ARG A 239 17.64 10.87 -6.69
N ALA A 240 16.85 11.87 -6.30
CA ALA A 240 17.33 12.97 -5.47
C ALA A 240 17.79 12.49 -4.08
N ILE A 241 17.06 11.58 -3.44
CA ILE A 241 17.49 11.06 -2.13
C ILE A 241 18.71 10.15 -2.25
N LEU A 242 18.81 9.32 -3.30
CA LEU A 242 19.97 8.48 -3.54
C LEU A 242 21.23 9.32 -3.78
N GLU A 243 21.15 10.37 -4.60
CA GLU A 243 22.25 11.32 -4.81
C GLU A 243 22.65 11.99 -3.49
N LYS A 244 21.67 12.44 -2.69
CA LYS A 244 21.88 13.13 -1.42
C LYS A 244 22.65 12.29 -0.39
N ILE A 245 22.41 10.96 -0.34
CA ILE A 245 23.16 10.05 0.54
C ILE A 245 24.47 9.55 -0.08
N GLY A 246 24.80 9.92 -1.31
CA GLY A 246 26.06 9.60 -1.98
C GLY A 246 26.05 8.33 -2.84
N VAL A 247 24.90 7.77 -3.22
CA VAL A 247 24.78 6.72 -4.25
C VAL A 247 24.90 7.37 -5.63
N LYS A 248 26.08 7.25 -6.28
CA LYS A 248 26.43 7.97 -7.50
C LYS A 248 26.09 7.23 -8.78
N ASN A 249 26.10 5.89 -8.75
CA ASN A 249 25.93 5.05 -9.93
C ASN A 249 24.50 4.50 -10.01
N VAL A 250 23.57 5.37 -10.38
CA VAL A 250 22.16 5.04 -10.61
C VAL A 250 21.86 5.14 -12.11
N THR A 251 21.61 4.00 -12.75
CA THR A 251 21.16 3.95 -14.15
C THR A 251 19.65 3.79 -14.18
N VAL A 252 18.94 4.71 -14.84
CA VAL A 252 17.47 4.68 -14.92
C VAL A 252 17.04 3.94 -16.18
N VAL A 253 16.03 3.07 -16.05
CA VAL A 253 15.38 2.40 -17.19
C VAL A 253 14.63 3.43 -18.03
N LYS A 254 15.14 3.73 -19.23
CA LYS A 254 14.65 4.85 -20.06
C LYS A 254 13.21 4.69 -20.53
N GLU A 255 12.79 3.49 -20.84
CA GLU A 255 11.43 3.17 -21.29
C GLU A 255 10.39 3.41 -20.20
N GLN A 256 10.82 3.44 -18.93
CA GLN A 256 9.98 3.57 -17.75
C GLN A 256 10.27 4.86 -16.96
N GLU A 257 11.19 5.70 -17.42
CA GLU A 257 11.65 6.92 -16.71
C GLU A 257 10.57 8.00 -16.66
N LEU A 258 9.96 8.30 -17.80
CA LEU A 258 8.98 9.37 -17.89
C LEU A 258 7.57 8.89 -17.49
N PRO A 259 6.76 9.75 -16.86
CA PRO A 259 5.38 9.43 -16.52
C PRO A 259 4.57 9.02 -17.75
N ASP A 260 3.90 7.86 -17.68
CA ASP A 260 2.96 7.40 -18.70
C ASP A 260 1.86 6.54 -18.04
N GLY A 261 0.64 7.05 -18.01
CA GLY A 261 -0.51 6.37 -17.40
C GLY A 261 -0.98 5.10 -18.15
N ASN A 262 -0.44 4.82 -19.34
CA ASN A 262 -0.72 3.58 -20.05
C ASN A 262 0.18 2.41 -19.61
N PHE A 263 1.31 2.69 -18.94
CA PHE A 263 2.27 1.68 -18.49
C PHE A 263 2.67 0.69 -19.60
N PRO A 264 3.19 1.16 -20.76
CA PRO A 264 3.28 0.36 -21.98
C PRO A 264 4.19 -0.87 -21.86
N THR A 265 5.22 -0.81 -20.99
CA THR A 265 6.18 -1.89 -20.77
C THR A 265 5.88 -2.73 -19.53
N ALA A 266 5.01 -2.25 -18.66
CA ALA A 266 4.57 -2.95 -17.44
C ALA A 266 3.06 -2.73 -17.24
N PRO A 267 2.17 -3.42 -18.01
CA PRO A 267 0.72 -3.23 -17.93
C PRO A 267 0.14 -3.44 -16.52
N TYR A 268 0.88 -4.15 -15.68
CA TYR A 268 0.67 -4.30 -14.25
C TYR A 268 1.90 -3.75 -13.53
N PRO A 269 1.97 -2.44 -13.23
CA PRO A 269 3.17 -1.78 -12.71
C PRO A 269 3.37 -2.06 -11.21
N ASN A 270 3.51 -3.35 -10.87
CA ASN A 270 3.61 -3.86 -9.51
C ASN A 270 5.03 -4.41 -9.24
N PRO A 271 5.83 -3.81 -8.35
CA PRO A 271 7.18 -4.27 -8.05
C PRO A 271 7.24 -5.64 -7.34
N GLU A 272 6.09 -6.25 -7.02
CA GLU A 272 6.01 -7.62 -6.50
C GLU A 272 6.21 -8.68 -7.57
N ILE A 273 6.05 -8.34 -8.86
CA ILE A 273 6.07 -9.30 -9.95
C ILE A 273 7.26 -9.11 -10.88
N ARG A 274 7.78 -10.25 -11.40
CA ARG A 274 8.93 -10.25 -12.30
C ARG A 274 8.73 -9.39 -13.55
N GLN A 275 7.52 -9.37 -14.11
CA GLN A 275 7.17 -8.59 -15.30
C GLN A 275 7.47 -7.09 -15.17
N ALA A 276 7.37 -6.53 -13.96
CA ALA A 276 7.72 -5.14 -13.70
C ALA A 276 9.22 -4.86 -13.84
N PHE A 277 10.07 -5.89 -13.69
CA PHE A 277 11.51 -5.80 -13.78
C PHE A 277 12.07 -6.15 -15.17
N GLU A 278 11.28 -6.58 -16.15
CA GLU A 278 11.78 -7.08 -17.44
C GLU A 278 12.69 -6.06 -18.16
N CYS A 279 12.34 -4.77 -18.17
CA CYS A 279 13.19 -3.74 -18.76
C CYS A 279 14.49 -3.53 -17.97
N ALA A 280 14.43 -3.58 -16.65
CA ALA A 280 15.61 -3.46 -15.78
C ALA A 280 16.53 -4.68 -15.91
N LEU A 281 15.97 -5.89 -15.97
CA LEU A 281 16.71 -7.14 -16.18
C LEU A 281 17.43 -7.13 -17.53
N LYS A 282 16.75 -6.70 -18.61
CA LYS A 282 17.35 -6.56 -19.93
C LYS A 282 18.47 -5.51 -19.94
N LEU A 283 18.27 -4.36 -19.29
CA LEU A 283 19.31 -3.34 -19.18
C LEU A 283 20.53 -3.85 -18.40
N ALA A 284 20.30 -4.72 -17.41
CA ALA A 284 21.37 -5.31 -16.60
C ALA A 284 22.27 -6.29 -17.38
N GLU A 285 21.83 -6.83 -18.52
CA GLU A 285 22.67 -7.62 -19.43
C GLU A 285 23.75 -6.73 -20.10
N GLU A 286 23.44 -5.44 -20.33
CA GLU A 286 24.38 -4.48 -20.95
C GLU A 286 25.16 -3.69 -19.90
N VAL A 287 24.51 -3.33 -18.77
CA VAL A 287 25.07 -2.52 -17.68
C VAL A 287 24.93 -3.30 -16.37
N PRO A 288 25.88 -4.17 -16.02
CA PRO A 288 25.80 -4.95 -14.78
C PRO A 288 25.65 -4.07 -13.54
N ALA A 289 24.71 -4.41 -12.67
CA ALA A 289 24.42 -3.71 -11.43
C ALA A 289 24.44 -4.68 -10.22
N ASP A 290 24.64 -4.15 -9.03
CA ASP A 290 24.54 -4.92 -7.78
C ASP A 290 23.08 -5.13 -7.37
N LEU A 291 22.23 -4.15 -7.74
CA LEU A 291 20.84 -4.06 -7.30
C LEU A 291 19.96 -3.49 -8.41
N LEU A 292 18.82 -4.13 -8.66
CA LEU A 292 17.71 -3.56 -9.42
C LEU A 292 16.66 -3.07 -8.42
N LEU A 293 16.15 -1.86 -8.62
CA LEU A 293 15.18 -1.18 -7.75
C LEU A 293 13.96 -0.75 -8.57
N ALA A 294 12.76 -1.07 -8.12
CA ALA A 294 11.52 -0.66 -8.77
C ALA A 294 10.53 -0.07 -7.76
N THR A 295 9.93 1.09 -8.08
CA THR A 295 8.85 1.68 -7.29
C THR A 295 7.55 1.66 -8.10
N ASP A 296 6.40 1.44 -7.43
CA ASP A 296 5.11 1.51 -8.09
C ASP A 296 4.71 2.95 -8.47
N PRO A 297 3.64 3.15 -9.25
CA PRO A 297 3.32 4.48 -9.80
C PRO A 297 3.13 5.60 -8.80
N ASP A 298 2.61 5.35 -7.60
CA ASP A 298 2.47 6.35 -6.54
C ASP A 298 3.61 6.27 -5.50
N ALA A 299 4.65 5.47 -5.79
CA ALA A 299 5.89 5.35 -5.03
C ALA A 299 5.66 5.15 -3.52
N ASP A 300 4.66 4.33 -3.17
CA ASP A 300 4.43 3.86 -1.81
C ASP A 300 5.01 2.45 -1.59
N ARG A 301 5.34 1.70 -2.67
CA ARG A 301 5.97 0.38 -2.63
C ARG A 301 7.28 0.37 -3.38
N VAL A 302 8.20 -0.49 -2.91
CA VAL A 302 9.49 -0.72 -3.54
C VAL A 302 9.84 -2.20 -3.52
N GLY A 303 10.22 -2.73 -4.69
CA GLY A 303 10.75 -4.08 -4.85
C GLY A 303 12.18 -4.04 -5.35
N ILE A 304 12.91 -5.14 -5.11
CA ILE A 304 14.31 -5.28 -5.52
C ILE A 304 14.60 -6.63 -6.14
N ALA A 305 15.61 -6.63 -7.01
CA ALA A 305 16.31 -7.83 -7.44
C ALA A 305 17.80 -7.65 -7.20
N VAL A 306 18.43 -8.67 -6.64
CA VAL A 306 19.84 -8.67 -6.23
C VAL A 306 20.64 -9.53 -7.20
N ALA A 307 21.83 -9.08 -7.58
CA ALA A 307 22.74 -9.85 -8.43
C ALA A 307 23.05 -11.23 -7.82
N ASP A 308 22.89 -12.29 -8.62
CA ASP A 308 23.03 -13.68 -8.22
C ASP A 308 23.68 -14.50 -9.36
N GLY A 309 24.96 -14.77 -9.23
CA GLY A 309 25.76 -15.38 -10.32
C GLY A 309 25.69 -14.53 -11.59
N ASP A 310 25.21 -15.14 -12.68
CA ASP A 310 25.06 -14.46 -13.99
C ASP A 310 23.65 -13.83 -14.15
N GLY A 311 22.83 -13.82 -13.10
CA GLY A 311 21.46 -13.32 -13.14
C GLY A 311 21.07 -12.44 -11.96
N TYR A 312 19.76 -12.37 -11.71
CA TYR A 312 19.16 -11.60 -10.61
C TYR A 312 18.06 -12.39 -9.93
N THR A 313 18.08 -12.39 -8.60
CA THR A 313 17.04 -12.98 -7.77
C THR A 313 16.15 -11.87 -7.20
N LEU A 314 14.83 -11.95 -7.49
CA LEU A 314 13.83 -11.06 -6.91
C LEU A 314 13.62 -11.44 -5.45
N MET A 315 13.63 -10.44 -4.57
CA MET A 315 13.36 -10.64 -3.15
C MET A 315 11.91 -10.30 -2.82
N SER A 316 11.29 -11.12 -2.00
CA SER A 316 9.94 -10.87 -1.52
C SER A 316 9.88 -9.71 -0.52
N GLY A 317 8.68 -9.12 -0.34
CA GLY A 317 8.48 -8.05 0.64
C GLY A 317 8.80 -8.48 2.08
N ASN A 318 8.58 -9.74 2.41
CA ASN A 318 8.94 -10.31 3.70
C ASN A 318 10.45 -10.41 3.92
N GLU A 319 11.20 -10.84 2.93
CA GLU A 319 12.67 -10.95 3.00
C GLU A 319 13.31 -9.57 3.11
N VAL A 320 12.87 -8.61 2.28
CA VAL A 320 13.35 -7.22 2.35
C VAL A 320 12.98 -6.59 3.69
N GLY A 321 11.77 -6.82 4.20
CA GLY A 321 11.32 -6.34 5.51
C GLY A 321 12.17 -6.89 6.66
N ALA A 322 12.50 -8.18 6.63
CA ALA A 322 13.37 -8.81 7.62
C ALA A 322 14.81 -8.24 7.57
N LEU A 323 15.38 -8.10 6.36
CA LEU A 323 16.71 -7.51 6.16
C LEU A 323 16.78 -6.07 6.65
N LEU A 324 15.79 -5.25 6.31
CA LEU A 324 15.72 -3.86 6.77
C LEU A 324 15.59 -3.76 8.29
N LEU A 325 14.76 -4.59 8.90
CA LEU A 325 14.61 -4.63 10.36
C LEU A 325 15.92 -4.99 11.06
N ASP A 326 16.61 -6.06 10.60
CA ASP A 326 17.90 -6.46 11.17
C ASP A 326 18.96 -5.37 10.97
N TYR A 327 19.05 -4.81 9.75
CA TYR A 327 19.99 -3.74 9.43
C TYR A 327 19.79 -2.53 10.32
N ILE A 328 18.57 -2.01 10.42
CA ILE A 328 18.24 -0.83 11.22
C ILE A 328 18.59 -1.06 12.70
N LEU A 329 18.14 -2.19 13.26
CA LEU A 329 18.37 -2.51 14.67
C LEU A 329 19.85 -2.73 14.97
N SER A 330 20.54 -3.55 14.15
CA SER A 330 21.95 -3.89 14.34
C SER A 330 22.86 -2.66 14.20
N ARG A 331 22.62 -1.83 13.19
CA ARG A 331 23.48 -0.65 12.94
C ARG A 331 23.24 0.45 13.94
N ARG A 332 21.98 0.73 14.30
CA ARG A 332 21.66 1.69 15.35
C ARG A 332 22.20 1.24 16.72
N ALA A 333 22.13 -0.06 17.03
CA ALA A 333 22.72 -0.58 18.26
C ALA A 333 24.26 -0.41 18.28
N ALA A 334 24.93 -0.76 17.17
CA ALA A 334 26.39 -0.60 17.06
C ALA A 334 26.85 0.87 17.13
N ASN A 335 26.05 1.80 16.60
CA ASN A 335 26.35 3.24 16.62
C ASN A 335 25.86 3.95 17.91
N GLY A 336 25.22 3.24 18.84
CA GLY A 336 24.68 3.82 20.07
C GLY A 336 23.48 4.75 19.84
N THR A 337 22.79 4.62 18.69
CA THR A 337 21.63 5.43 18.30
C THR A 337 20.29 4.69 18.38
N LEU A 338 20.30 3.42 18.81
CA LEU A 338 19.06 2.68 19.04
C LEU A 338 18.32 3.29 20.25
N PRO A 339 17.04 3.69 20.10
CA PRO A 339 16.29 4.27 21.22
C PRO A 339 16.08 3.25 22.35
N GLN A 340 15.82 3.76 23.55
CA GLN A 340 15.35 2.88 24.63
C GLN A 340 13.96 2.33 24.28
N ASN A 341 13.75 1.02 24.51
CA ASN A 341 12.51 0.32 24.19
C ASN A 341 12.08 0.56 22.73
N PRO A 342 12.93 0.24 21.74
CA PRO A 342 12.61 0.43 20.33
C PRO A 342 11.35 -0.33 19.98
N LEU A 343 10.56 0.19 19.04
CA LEU A 343 9.30 -0.39 18.61
C LEU A 343 9.28 -0.53 17.09
N ALA A 344 9.03 -1.75 16.63
CA ALA A 344 8.75 -2.07 15.23
C ALA A 344 7.31 -2.56 15.08
N VAL A 345 6.73 -2.39 13.90
CA VAL A 345 5.35 -2.78 13.61
C VAL A 345 5.30 -3.60 12.33
N LYS A 346 4.54 -4.69 12.32
CA LYS A 346 4.26 -5.46 11.10
C LYS A 346 2.80 -5.87 11.03
N THR A 347 2.34 -6.29 9.84
CA THR A 347 1.00 -6.89 9.75
C THR A 347 1.02 -8.33 10.25
N ILE A 348 -0.14 -8.82 10.70
CA ILE A 348 -0.32 -10.21 11.14
C ILE A 348 0.07 -11.24 10.07
N VAL A 349 0.05 -10.85 8.79
CA VAL A 349 0.38 -11.72 7.65
C VAL A 349 1.84 -11.60 7.19
N SER A 350 2.61 -10.67 7.78
CA SER A 350 4.05 -10.53 7.52
C SER A 350 4.87 -11.57 8.29
N THR A 351 6.08 -11.84 7.80
CA THR A 351 6.96 -12.92 8.29
C THR A 351 7.20 -12.91 9.79
N GLN A 352 7.20 -14.10 10.41
CA GLN A 352 7.58 -14.27 11.82
C GLN A 352 9.10 -14.22 12.06
N LEU A 353 9.94 -14.21 11.02
CA LEU A 353 11.36 -13.90 11.13
C LEU A 353 11.59 -12.56 11.81
N ALA A 354 10.72 -11.58 11.55
CA ALA A 354 10.76 -10.28 12.22
C ALA A 354 10.66 -10.38 13.76
N ALA A 355 9.90 -11.36 14.29
CA ALA A 355 9.80 -11.57 15.74
C ALA A 355 11.13 -12.09 16.33
N LYS A 356 11.82 -12.99 15.62
CA LYS A 356 13.13 -13.49 16.05
C LYS A 356 14.18 -12.38 16.03
N ILE A 357 14.20 -11.56 14.96
CA ILE A 357 15.11 -10.41 14.83
C ILE A 357 14.83 -9.38 15.93
N ALA A 358 13.57 -8.98 16.13
CA ALA A 358 13.20 -7.99 17.15
C ALA A 358 13.62 -8.43 18.57
N ALA A 359 13.41 -9.73 18.90
CA ALA A 359 13.79 -10.30 20.19
C ALA A 359 15.32 -10.17 20.45
N LYS A 360 16.14 -10.38 19.43
CA LYS A 360 17.61 -10.27 19.52
C LYS A 360 18.07 -8.87 20.00
N TYR A 361 17.35 -7.83 19.67
CA TYR A 361 17.67 -6.43 20.00
C TYR A 361 16.77 -5.84 21.09
N ASN A 362 15.99 -6.66 21.82
CA ASN A 362 14.98 -6.21 22.78
C ASN A 362 14.03 -5.14 22.19
N CYS A 363 13.73 -5.27 20.90
CA CYS A 363 12.78 -4.42 20.19
C CYS A 363 11.35 -4.94 20.41
N GLN A 364 10.46 -4.09 20.87
CA GLN A 364 9.05 -4.41 20.94
C GLN A 364 8.50 -4.55 19.51
N LEU A 365 7.96 -5.73 19.17
CA LEU A 365 7.27 -5.94 17.90
C LEU A 365 5.77 -5.92 18.12
N VAL A 366 5.07 -5.08 17.35
CA VAL A 366 3.60 -4.97 17.40
C VAL A 366 3.03 -5.52 16.11
N ASP A 367 2.15 -6.52 16.23
CA ASP A 367 1.36 -7.02 15.11
C ASP A 367 0.09 -6.19 14.96
N VAL A 368 -0.24 -5.78 13.70
CA VAL A 368 -1.47 -5.05 13.37
C VAL A 368 -2.21 -5.75 12.23
N LEU A 369 -3.47 -5.39 12.01
CA LEU A 369 -4.23 -5.86 10.84
C LEU A 369 -3.57 -5.39 9.53
N THR A 370 -3.89 -6.06 8.42
CA THR A 370 -3.42 -5.65 7.08
C THR A 370 -3.95 -4.27 6.71
N GLY A 371 -3.05 -3.43 6.21
CA GLY A 371 -3.30 -2.04 5.82
C GLY A 371 -2.40 -1.09 6.61
N PHE A 372 -1.57 -0.35 5.88
CA PHE A 372 -0.51 0.49 6.47
C PHE A 372 -1.03 1.57 7.41
N LYS A 373 -2.31 1.94 7.29
CA LYS A 373 -2.97 2.86 8.23
C LYS A 373 -2.86 2.40 9.68
N TYR A 374 -2.89 1.09 9.95
CA TYR A 374 -2.71 0.57 11.30
C TYR A 374 -1.26 0.69 11.79
N ILE A 375 -0.27 0.66 10.88
CA ILE A 375 1.12 0.96 11.22
C ILE A 375 1.26 2.45 11.53
N GLY A 376 0.70 3.32 10.69
CA GLY A 376 0.66 4.77 10.92
C GLY A 376 -0.05 5.14 12.24
N GLU A 377 -1.12 4.44 12.60
CA GLU A 377 -1.83 4.60 13.87
C GLU A 377 -0.93 4.31 15.08
N GLN A 378 -0.08 3.26 15.02
CA GLN A 378 0.87 2.96 16.10
C GLN A 378 1.89 4.10 16.29
N VAL A 379 2.35 4.71 15.20
CA VAL A 379 3.21 5.89 15.28
C VAL A 379 2.46 7.07 15.90
N GLY A 380 1.19 7.28 15.54
CA GLY A 380 0.33 8.30 16.16
C GLY A 380 0.10 8.08 17.67
N ILE A 381 -0.05 6.82 18.09
CA ILE A 381 -0.16 6.46 19.53
C ILE A 381 1.14 6.80 20.29
N LEU A 382 2.30 6.57 19.68
CA LEU A 382 3.57 6.97 20.28
C LEU A 382 3.71 8.50 20.34
N GLU A 383 3.36 9.20 19.26
CA GLU A 383 3.42 10.66 19.19
C GLU A 383 2.55 11.33 20.27
N ALA A 384 1.33 10.80 20.48
CA ALA A 384 0.43 11.30 21.54
C ALA A 384 1.02 11.16 22.96
N LYS A 385 2.03 10.29 23.14
CA LYS A 385 2.76 10.08 24.40
C LYS A 385 4.10 10.81 24.43
N GLY A 386 4.54 11.47 23.34
CA GLY A 386 5.88 12.02 23.18
C GLY A 386 6.98 10.94 23.09
N GLU A 387 6.62 9.76 22.59
CA GLU A 387 7.49 8.58 22.48
C GLU A 387 7.75 8.17 21.01
N GLU A 388 7.46 9.03 20.04
CA GLU A 388 7.57 8.74 18.59
C GLU A 388 8.98 8.30 18.17
N ASN A 389 10.00 8.74 18.89
CA ASN A 389 11.39 8.34 18.66
C ASN A 389 11.66 6.84 18.91
N ARG A 390 10.75 6.14 19.59
CA ARG A 390 10.82 4.69 19.78
C ARG A 390 10.51 3.91 18.51
N PHE A 391 9.73 4.50 17.59
CA PHE A 391 9.42 3.86 16.31
C PHE A 391 10.69 3.76 15.45
N VAL A 392 11.05 2.54 15.06
CA VAL A 392 12.25 2.29 14.26
C VAL A 392 11.94 1.78 12.86
N PHE A 393 10.85 1.02 12.70
CA PHE A 393 10.48 0.43 11.42
C PHE A 393 9.04 -0.11 11.41
N GLY A 394 8.36 -0.01 10.28
CA GLY A 394 7.08 -0.65 10.04
C GLY A 394 6.99 -1.21 8.61
N PHE A 395 6.38 -2.40 8.43
CA PHE A 395 6.29 -2.99 7.10
C PHE A 395 5.09 -3.93 6.90
N GLU A 396 4.73 -4.09 5.64
CA GLU A 396 3.77 -5.07 5.11
C GLU A 396 4.49 -6.04 4.16
N GLU A 397 4.01 -7.27 4.07
CA GLU A 397 4.48 -8.29 3.14
C GLU A 397 4.36 -7.85 1.67
N SER A 398 3.47 -6.91 1.40
CA SER A 398 3.16 -6.38 0.07
C SER A 398 4.07 -5.21 -0.32
N TYR A 399 5.36 -5.27 0.03
CA TYR A 399 6.43 -4.35 -0.40
C TYR A 399 6.26 -2.90 0.07
N GLY A 400 5.49 -2.70 1.14
CA GLY A 400 5.29 -1.41 1.79
C GLY A 400 6.08 -1.29 3.08
N TYR A 401 6.89 -0.23 3.23
CA TYR A 401 7.77 -0.02 4.37
C TYR A 401 7.80 1.44 4.78
N ASN A 402 8.11 1.72 6.03
CA ASN A 402 8.43 3.06 6.53
C ASN A 402 9.30 2.96 7.79
N MET A 403 10.30 3.83 7.90
CA MET A 403 11.16 3.96 9.08
C MET A 403 11.14 5.37 9.67
N SER A 404 10.30 6.26 9.12
CA SER A 404 10.17 7.64 9.55
C SER A 404 8.92 7.89 10.38
N THR A 405 8.96 8.93 11.21
CA THR A 405 7.78 9.42 11.92
C THR A 405 7.15 10.63 11.24
N CYS A 406 7.76 11.17 10.17
CA CYS A 406 7.25 12.32 9.45
C CYS A 406 6.16 11.97 8.42
N VAL A 407 6.11 10.72 7.98
CA VAL A 407 5.11 10.14 7.07
C VAL A 407 4.32 9.05 7.80
N ARG A 408 3.02 8.95 7.54
CA ARG A 408 2.10 7.99 8.16
C ARG A 408 1.56 6.93 7.19
N ASP A 409 2.20 6.78 6.06
CA ASP A 409 1.93 5.74 5.07
C ASP A 409 3.25 5.08 4.64
N LYS A 410 3.16 4.10 3.76
CA LYS A 410 4.31 3.50 3.09
C LYS A 410 5.10 4.57 2.34
N ASP A 411 6.39 4.46 2.38
CA ASP A 411 7.28 5.44 1.76
C ASP A 411 8.40 4.74 0.98
N ALA A 412 8.20 4.61 -0.34
CA ALA A 412 9.20 3.99 -1.19
C ALA A 412 10.44 4.88 -1.38
N VAL A 413 10.36 6.18 -1.13
CA VAL A 413 11.50 7.09 -1.31
C VAL A 413 12.53 6.87 -0.19
N ILE A 414 12.10 6.92 1.08
CA ILE A 414 12.99 6.64 2.22
C ILE A 414 13.43 5.16 2.22
N THR A 415 12.55 4.26 1.79
CA THR A 415 12.88 2.83 1.74
C THR A 415 13.92 2.53 0.67
N SER A 416 13.82 3.15 -0.52
CA SER A 416 14.86 3.07 -1.56
C SER A 416 16.22 3.54 -1.05
N MET A 417 16.22 4.64 -0.29
CA MET A 417 17.41 5.15 0.39
C MET A 417 18.02 4.10 1.32
N MET A 418 17.21 3.54 2.22
CA MET A 418 17.68 2.59 3.23
C MET A 418 18.13 1.26 2.61
N ILE A 419 17.44 0.78 1.57
CA ILE A 419 17.85 -0.43 0.82
C ILE A 419 19.21 -0.21 0.17
N CYS A 420 19.43 0.93 -0.49
CA CYS A 420 20.72 1.21 -1.14
C CYS A 420 21.84 1.40 -0.12
N GLU A 421 21.56 2.03 1.02
CA GLU A 421 22.49 2.14 2.13
C GLU A 421 22.88 0.76 2.68
N MET A 422 21.90 -0.08 2.98
CA MET A 422 22.10 -1.45 3.45
C MET A 422 22.92 -2.27 2.44
N ALA A 423 22.57 -2.21 1.16
CA ALA A 423 23.30 -2.91 0.10
C ALA A 423 24.76 -2.44 -0.01
N ALA A 424 25.00 -1.12 0.05
CA ALA A 424 26.33 -0.55 0.02
C ALA A 424 27.17 -0.95 1.25
N TYR A 425 26.55 -0.95 2.43
CA TYR A 425 27.20 -1.39 3.66
C TYR A 425 27.68 -2.84 3.58
N TYR A 426 26.79 -3.77 3.20
CA TYR A 426 27.15 -5.18 3.10
C TYR A 426 28.08 -5.48 1.93
N LYS A 427 27.95 -4.77 0.81
CA LYS A 427 28.93 -4.84 -0.29
C LYS A 427 30.35 -4.48 0.18
N GLY A 428 30.48 -3.47 1.06
CA GLY A 428 31.75 -3.10 1.70
C GLY A 428 32.36 -4.21 2.57
N MET A 429 31.54 -5.16 2.99
CA MET A 429 31.95 -6.37 3.73
C MET A 429 32.11 -7.58 2.82
N GLY A 430 32.00 -7.43 1.51
CA GLY A 430 32.07 -8.53 0.54
C GLY A 430 30.84 -9.45 0.51
N LYS A 431 29.67 -8.96 0.98
CA LYS A 431 28.42 -9.72 1.03
C LYS A 431 27.35 -9.10 0.13
N SER A 432 26.56 -9.95 -0.55
CA SER A 432 25.32 -9.55 -1.18
C SER A 432 24.16 -9.60 -0.15
N LEU A 433 23.00 -8.97 -0.46
CA LEU A 433 21.83 -9.08 0.39
C LEU A 433 21.30 -10.53 0.47
N LEU A 434 21.50 -11.34 -0.57
CA LEU A 434 21.18 -12.78 -0.56
C LEU A 434 22.04 -13.52 0.46
N THR A 435 23.34 -13.20 0.53
CA THR A 435 24.24 -13.78 1.54
C THR A 435 23.82 -13.41 2.95
N VAL A 436 23.40 -12.15 3.16
CA VAL A 436 22.92 -11.68 4.47
C VAL A 436 21.62 -12.37 4.86
N LEU A 437 20.70 -12.55 3.92
CA LEU A 437 19.47 -13.32 4.17
C LEU A 437 19.76 -14.77 4.54
N ALA A 438 20.70 -15.41 3.84
CA ALA A 438 21.14 -16.77 4.17
C ALA A 438 21.78 -16.86 5.57
N ASP A 439 22.52 -15.83 6.00
CA ASP A 439 23.06 -15.75 7.37
C ASP A 439 21.92 -15.64 8.41
N LEU A 440 20.88 -14.84 8.15
CA LEU A 440 19.70 -14.75 9.02
C LEU A 440 18.93 -16.08 9.08
N TYR A 441 18.76 -16.74 7.95
CA TYR A 441 18.12 -18.06 7.90
C TYR A 441 18.92 -19.13 8.64
N LYS A 442 20.24 -19.06 8.58
CA LYS A 442 21.13 -19.96 9.33
C LYS A 442 21.00 -19.74 10.86
N GLU A 443 20.79 -18.50 11.29
CA GLU A 443 20.63 -18.15 12.72
C GLU A 443 19.23 -18.51 13.26
N HIS A 444 18.18 -18.31 12.45
CA HIS A 444 16.79 -18.32 12.93
C HIS A 444 15.90 -19.41 12.33
N GLY A 445 16.40 -20.20 11.37
CA GLY A 445 15.60 -21.10 10.54
C GLY A 445 15.10 -20.43 9.26
N ILE A 446 14.67 -21.22 8.28
CA ILE A 446 14.20 -20.75 6.99
C ILE A 446 12.70 -20.50 7.06
N PHE A 447 12.27 -19.28 6.73
CA PHE A 447 10.87 -18.84 6.73
C PHE A 447 10.36 -18.77 5.29
N CYS A 448 9.64 -19.80 4.84
CA CYS A 448 8.93 -19.77 3.56
C CYS A 448 7.58 -19.08 3.75
N CYS A 449 7.47 -17.84 3.26
CA CYS A 449 6.24 -17.08 3.29
C CYS A 449 5.57 -17.12 1.91
N SER A 450 4.33 -17.60 1.82
CA SER A 450 3.58 -17.64 0.59
C SER A 450 2.22 -16.96 0.72
N GLN A 451 1.75 -16.34 -0.38
CA GLN A 451 0.43 -15.76 -0.49
C GLN A 451 -0.28 -16.33 -1.71
N ASN A 452 -1.48 -16.85 -1.53
CA ASN A 452 -2.29 -17.41 -2.58
C ASN A 452 -3.68 -16.78 -2.59
N SER A 453 -4.24 -16.56 -3.78
CA SER A 453 -5.55 -15.93 -3.96
C SER A 453 -6.49 -16.86 -4.70
N PHE A 454 -7.72 -17.01 -4.20
CA PHE A 454 -8.78 -17.82 -4.78
C PHE A 454 -9.94 -16.90 -5.13
N THR A 455 -10.27 -16.79 -6.42
CA THR A 455 -11.37 -15.96 -6.93
C THR A 455 -12.57 -16.85 -7.21
N PHE A 456 -13.74 -16.42 -6.77
CA PHE A 456 -15.02 -17.10 -6.99
C PHE A 456 -15.81 -16.31 -8.02
N GLU A 457 -16.05 -16.89 -9.20
CA GLU A 457 -16.69 -16.19 -10.30
C GLU A 457 -18.23 -16.08 -10.14
N GLY A 458 -18.80 -15.06 -10.73
CA GLY A 458 -20.24 -14.84 -10.83
C GLY A 458 -20.90 -14.20 -9.61
N ALA A 459 -22.22 -13.99 -9.72
CA ALA A 459 -23.02 -13.31 -8.69
C ALA A 459 -23.05 -14.05 -7.33
N ALA A 460 -22.86 -15.38 -7.34
CA ALA A 460 -22.82 -16.21 -6.15
C ALA A 460 -21.44 -16.20 -5.44
N GLY A 461 -20.41 -15.62 -6.06
CA GLY A 461 -19.04 -15.67 -5.53
C GLY A 461 -18.89 -15.07 -4.13
N MET A 462 -19.56 -13.96 -3.86
CA MET A 462 -19.57 -13.34 -2.53
C MET A 462 -20.24 -14.23 -1.47
N GLU A 463 -21.30 -14.94 -1.83
CA GLU A 463 -22.00 -15.86 -0.92
C GLU A 463 -21.15 -17.12 -0.68
N THR A 464 -20.54 -17.67 -1.73
CA THR A 464 -19.59 -18.79 -1.61
C THR A 464 -18.47 -18.45 -0.63
N MET A 465 -17.84 -17.28 -0.77
CA MET A 465 -16.80 -16.80 0.12
C MET A 465 -17.28 -16.73 1.58
N LYS A 466 -18.46 -16.16 1.83
CA LYS A 466 -19.06 -16.08 3.18
C LYS A 466 -19.30 -17.47 3.76
N ASN A 467 -19.81 -18.40 2.95
CA ASN A 467 -20.08 -19.78 3.38
C ASN A 467 -18.79 -20.52 3.73
N ILE A 468 -17.71 -20.34 2.98
CA ILE A 468 -16.39 -20.89 3.29
C ILE A 468 -15.91 -20.39 4.65
N MET A 469 -15.93 -19.06 4.87
CA MET A 469 -15.52 -18.49 6.16
C MET A 469 -16.37 -18.96 7.33
N ALA A 470 -17.69 -19.08 7.13
CA ALA A 470 -18.62 -19.63 8.14
C ALA A 470 -18.31 -21.11 8.45
N SER A 471 -18.03 -21.92 7.42
CA SER A 471 -17.66 -23.33 7.58
C SER A 471 -16.35 -23.50 8.34
N LEU A 472 -15.32 -22.71 8.03
CA LEU A 472 -14.05 -22.72 8.73
C LEU A 472 -14.16 -22.31 10.21
N ARG A 473 -15.12 -21.43 10.54
CA ARG A 473 -15.43 -21.07 11.94
C ARG A 473 -16.19 -22.16 12.68
N ALA A 474 -17.19 -22.75 12.02
CA ALA A 474 -17.99 -23.80 12.63
C ALA A 474 -17.21 -25.11 12.84
N ASN A 475 -16.32 -25.43 11.91
CA ASN A 475 -15.53 -26.66 11.89
C ASN A 475 -14.05 -26.35 11.66
N PRO A 476 -13.37 -25.70 12.62
CA PRO A 476 -11.97 -25.35 12.46
C PRO A 476 -11.11 -26.62 12.38
N PRO A 477 -10.07 -26.63 11.53
CA PRO A 477 -9.16 -27.77 11.45
C PRO A 477 -8.43 -27.97 12.78
N LYS A 478 -8.29 -29.24 13.20
CA LYS A 478 -7.49 -29.62 14.38
C LYS A 478 -6.03 -29.83 14.01
N GLU A 479 -5.80 -30.18 12.77
CA GLU A 479 -4.48 -30.36 12.16
C GLU A 479 -4.52 -29.89 10.69
N VAL A 480 -3.37 -29.55 10.13
CA VAL A 480 -3.18 -29.15 8.74
C VAL A 480 -2.00 -29.92 8.19
N ALA A 481 -2.26 -30.86 7.27
CA ALA A 481 -1.28 -31.79 6.69
C ALA A 481 -0.36 -32.45 7.73
N GLY A 482 -0.96 -32.92 8.82
CA GLY A 482 -0.27 -33.62 9.91
C GLY A 482 0.33 -32.73 11.01
N GLU A 483 0.30 -31.39 10.84
CA GLU A 483 0.72 -30.45 11.89
C GLU A 483 -0.46 -30.04 12.76
N THR A 484 -0.29 -30.12 14.07
CA THR A 484 -1.35 -29.77 15.02
C THR A 484 -1.62 -28.27 15.04
N VAL A 485 -2.90 -27.89 14.97
CA VAL A 485 -3.32 -26.50 15.21
C VAL A 485 -3.30 -26.25 16.72
N THR A 486 -2.39 -25.41 17.20
CA THR A 486 -2.21 -25.13 18.64
C THR A 486 -3.06 -23.97 19.14
N ALA A 487 -3.36 -23.00 18.26
CA ALA A 487 -4.27 -21.90 18.57
C ALA A 487 -5.04 -21.43 17.33
N ILE A 488 -6.26 -20.94 17.57
CA ILE A 488 -7.12 -20.33 16.55
C ILE A 488 -7.44 -18.92 17.00
N LEU A 489 -7.03 -17.92 16.19
CA LEU A 489 -7.38 -16.53 16.41
C LEU A 489 -8.50 -16.15 15.42
N ASP A 490 -9.70 -15.96 15.91
CA ASP A 490 -10.81 -15.44 15.12
C ASP A 490 -10.99 -13.94 15.40
N PHE A 491 -10.54 -13.11 14.46
CA PHE A 491 -10.66 -11.66 14.56
C PHE A 491 -12.12 -11.19 14.40
N GLY A 492 -13.01 -12.02 13.86
CA GLY A 492 -14.44 -11.75 13.78
C GLY A 492 -15.12 -11.76 15.15
N THR A 493 -14.72 -12.67 16.03
CA THR A 493 -15.17 -12.75 17.42
C THR A 493 -14.23 -12.06 18.39
N ARG A 494 -13.00 -11.73 17.97
CA ARG A 494 -11.90 -11.19 18.77
C ARG A 494 -11.47 -12.13 19.90
N LEU A 495 -11.43 -13.42 19.62
CA LEU A 495 -11.01 -14.44 20.57
C LEU A 495 -9.89 -15.29 19.99
N GLU A 496 -8.85 -15.50 20.78
CA GLU A 496 -7.85 -16.54 20.59
C GLU A 496 -8.23 -17.75 21.44
N THR A 497 -8.35 -18.92 20.81
CA THR A 497 -8.68 -20.19 21.48
C THR A 497 -7.47 -21.10 21.44
N ASN A 498 -6.94 -21.50 22.58
CA ASN A 498 -5.97 -22.58 22.69
C ASN A 498 -6.69 -23.90 22.43
N THR A 499 -6.27 -24.66 21.43
CA THR A 499 -6.98 -25.88 20.98
C THR A 499 -6.84 -27.04 21.93
N ALA A 500 -5.73 -27.13 22.70
CA ALA A 500 -5.50 -28.20 23.64
C ALA A 500 -6.34 -28.05 24.93
N THR A 501 -6.52 -26.81 25.41
CA THR A 501 -7.21 -26.52 26.68
C THR A 501 -8.62 -25.98 26.51
N GLY A 502 -8.97 -25.46 25.33
CA GLY A 502 -10.20 -24.71 25.08
C GLY A 502 -10.24 -23.33 25.75
N GLN A 503 -9.14 -22.89 26.36
CA GLN A 503 -9.06 -21.58 26.99
C GLN A 503 -9.13 -20.48 25.91
N GLN A 504 -9.94 -19.45 26.20
CA GLN A 504 -10.10 -18.29 25.32
C GLN A 504 -9.51 -17.04 25.96
N THR A 505 -8.79 -16.27 25.14
CA THR A 505 -8.24 -14.96 25.51
C THR A 505 -8.69 -13.87 24.51
N PRO A 506 -9.00 -12.65 24.96
CA PRO A 506 -9.40 -11.57 24.07
C PRO A 506 -8.26 -11.12 23.14
N ILE A 507 -8.58 -10.91 21.85
CA ILE A 507 -7.70 -10.25 20.89
C ILE A 507 -7.93 -8.73 20.99
N THR A 508 -6.86 -7.97 21.16
CA THR A 508 -6.91 -6.51 21.33
C THR A 508 -7.08 -5.77 20.00
N LEU A 509 -6.70 -6.39 18.87
CA LEU A 509 -6.84 -5.80 17.54
C LEU A 509 -8.31 -5.58 17.15
N PRO A 510 -8.60 -4.63 16.24
CA PRO A 510 -9.95 -4.37 15.77
C PRO A 510 -10.62 -5.63 15.18
N LYS A 511 -11.96 -5.62 15.16
CA LYS A 511 -12.73 -6.67 14.51
C LYS A 511 -12.42 -6.71 13.02
N SER A 512 -12.17 -7.91 12.49
CA SER A 512 -11.89 -8.15 11.07
C SER A 512 -12.31 -9.57 10.69
N ASP A 513 -12.70 -9.77 9.44
CA ASP A 513 -13.04 -11.11 8.95
C ASP A 513 -11.76 -11.89 8.57
N VAL A 514 -11.01 -12.30 9.59
CA VAL A 514 -9.74 -13.04 9.46
C VAL A 514 -9.74 -14.21 10.40
N LEU A 515 -9.25 -15.35 9.92
CA LEU A 515 -8.94 -16.54 10.73
C LEU A 515 -7.45 -16.80 10.65
N TYR A 516 -6.80 -16.94 11.82
CA TYR A 516 -5.39 -17.25 11.94
C TYR A 516 -5.24 -18.58 12.70
N TYR A 517 -4.63 -19.54 12.06
CA TYR A 517 -4.31 -20.86 12.64
C TYR A 517 -2.83 -20.90 12.95
N ARG A 518 -2.48 -21.03 14.23
CA ARG A 518 -1.09 -21.27 14.68
C ARG A 518 -0.82 -22.77 14.64
N LEU A 519 0.28 -23.15 13.99
CA LEU A 519 0.67 -24.54 13.81
C LEU A 519 1.96 -24.80 14.58
N GLY A 520 2.01 -25.87 15.40
CA GLY A 520 3.19 -26.17 16.21
C GLY A 520 3.60 -25.00 17.13
N ASP A 521 4.90 -24.98 17.52
CA ASP A 521 5.44 -24.01 18.49
C ASP A 521 6.37 -22.95 17.86
N ASP A 522 6.78 -23.11 16.61
CA ASP A 522 7.87 -22.33 15.99
C ASP A 522 7.46 -21.05 15.25
N GLY A 523 6.17 -20.70 15.24
CA GLY A 523 5.65 -19.53 14.49
C GLY A 523 5.08 -19.89 13.11
N ASP A 524 4.97 -21.16 12.81
CA ASP A 524 4.22 -21.71 11.69
C ASP A 524 2.75 -21.27 11.73
N ASN A 525 2.22 -20.82 10.59
CA ASN A 525 0.84 -20.38 10.57
C ASN A 525 0.18 -20.44 9.19
N VAL A 526 -1.15 -20.49 9.21
CA VAL A 526 -2.00 -20.27 8.03
C VAL A 526 -3.04 -19.21 8.39
N ILE A 527 -3.15 -18.19 7.55
CA ILE A 527 -4.10 -17.10 7.74
C ILE A 527 -5.05 -17.04 6.54
N VAL A 528 -6.34 -17.06 6.82
CA VAL A 528 -7.40 -16.99 5.79
C VAL A 528 -8.12 -15.65 5.92
N ARG A 529 -8.13 -14.89 4.83
CA ARG A 529 -8.71 -13.55 4.78
C ARG A 529 -9.54 -13.35 3.50
N PRO A 530 -10.84 -13.12 3.60
CA PRO A 530 -11.65 -12.72 2.46
C PRO A 530 -11.39 -11.25 2.07
N SER A 531 -11.57 -10.93 0.80
CA SER A 531 -11.60 -9.54 0.34
C SER A 531 -12.92 -8.87 0.74
N GLY A 532 -12.86 -7.59 1.14
CA GLY A 532 -14.06 -6.81 1.44
C GLY A 532 -14.82 -6.34 0.19
N THR A 533 -14.16 -6.31 -0.98
CA THR A 533 -14.68 -5.67 -2.19
C THR A 533 -14.79 -6.61 -3.38
N GLU A 534 -14.10 -7.73 -3.36
CA GLU A 534 -14.05 -8.71 -4.46
C GLU A 534 -14.39 -10.11 -3.93
N PRO A 535 -15.01 -11.00 -4.72
CA PRO A 535 -15.26 -12.38 -4.33
C PRO A 535 -13.96 -13.20 -4.37
N LYS A 536 -13.07 -12.93 -3.42
CA LYS A 536 -11.72 -13.47 -3.35
C LYS A 536 -11.32 -13.78 -1.92
N ILE A 537 -10.77 -14.96 -1.68
CA ILE A 537 -10.10 -15.33 -0.43
C ILE A 537 -8.60 -15.37 -0.66
N LYS A 538 -7.85 -14.74 0.24
CA LYS A 538 -6.40 -14.86 0.32
C LYS A 538 -6.02 -15.82 1.45
N ILE A 539 -5.05 -16.68 1.16
CA ILE A 539 -4.38 -17.52 2.17
C ILE A 539 -2.93 -17.07 2.26
N TYR A 540 -2.50 -16.78 3.46
CA TYR A 540 -1.10 -16.48 3.77
C TYR A 540 -0.56 -17.64 4.60
N ILE A 541 0.63 -18.11 4.28
CA ILE A 541 1.29 -19.22 4.98
C ILE A 541 2.69 -18.78 5.36
N THR A 542 3.07 -19.03 6.61
CA THR A 542 4.46 -19.01 7.05
C THR A 542 4.82 -20.42 7.47
N ALA A 543 5.72 -21.07 6.74
CA ALA A 543 6.24 -22.39 7.03
C ALA A 543 7.72 -22.31 7.37
N ILE A 544 8.13 -22.88 8.50
CA ILE A 544 9.51 -22.85 9.02
C ILE A 544 10.12 -24.24 8.94
N ALA A 545 11.34 -24.33 8.43
CA ALA A 545 12.10 -25.58 8.39
C ALA A 545 13.61 -25.31 8.34
N GLU A 546 14.40 -26.40 8.43
CA GLU A 546 15.86 -26.35 8.34
C GLU A 546 16.41 -26.23 6.91
N SER A 547 15.56 -26.42 5.88
CA SER A 547 15.92 -26.22 4.47
C SER A 547 14.79 -25.58 3.67
N GLU A 548 15.13 -24.84 2.60
CA GLU A 548 14.14 -24.20 1.71
C GLU A 548 13.19 -25.22 1.09
N GLU A 549 13.73 -26.38 0.67
CA GLU A 549 12.93 -27.46 0.08
C GLU A 549 11.87 -27.96 1.07
N LYS A 550 12.25 -28.19 2.34
CA LYS A 550 11.32 -28.65 3.38
C LYS A 550 10.29 -27.58 3.76
N ALA A 551 10.72 -26.32 3.91
CA ALA A 551 9.82 -25.21 4.21
C ALA A 551 8.79 -25.02 3.09
N LYS A 552 9.23 -25.10 1.82
CA LYS A 552 8.35 -25.01 0.66
C LYS A 552 7.40 -26.21 0.60
N ALA A 553 7.88 -27.44 0.75
CA ALA A 553 7.04 -28.65 0.74
C ALA A 553 5.95 -28.57 1.82
N LYS A 554 6.30 -28.07 3.02
CA LYS A 554 5.38 -27.84 4.13
C LYS A 554 4.32 -26.79 3.76
N SER A 555 4.73 -25.64 3.20
CA SER A 555 3.82 -24.59 2.73
C SER A 555 2.86 -25.11 1.66
N ASP A 556 3.36 -25.85 0.66
CA ASP A 556 2.56 -26.41 -0.42
C ASP A 556 1.54 -27.44 0.09
N ALA A 557 1.91 -28.29 1.06
CA ALA A 557 1.01 -29.25 1.67
C ALA A 557 -0.16 -28.54 2.40
N TRP A 558 0.13 -27.50 3.19
CA TRP A 558 -0.90 -26.73 3.89
C TRP A 558 -1.83 -25.99 2.94
N LEU A 559 -1.27 -25.38 1.88
CA LEU A 559 -2.06 -24.73 0.85
C LEU A 559 -3.04 -25.70 0.19
N ASN A 560 -2.58 -26.89 -0.18
CA ASN A 560 -3.41 -27.90 -0.83
C ASN A 560 -4.56 -28.37 0.06
N GLU A 561 -4.33 -28.53 1.37
CA GLU A 561 -5.39 -28.88 2.30
C GLU A 561 -6.46 -27.79 2.43
N PHE A 562 -6.06 -26.51 2.55
CA PHE A 562 -7.03 -25.41 2.56
C PHE A 562 -7.76 -25.27 1.23
N LYS A 563 -7.06 -25.48 0.11
CA LYS A 563 -7.67 -25.48 -1.22
C LYS A 563 -8.77 -26.54 -1.36
N ALA A 564 -8.57 -27.72 -0.78
CA ALA A 564 -9.58 -28.78 -0.76
C ALA A 564 -10.84 -28.38 0.05
N LYS A 565 -10.71 -27.51 1.04
CA LYS A 565 -11.84 -27.01 1.85
C LYS A 565 -12.64 -25.89 1.16
N PHE A 566 -12.15 -25.35 0.04
CA PHE A 566 -12.81 -24.30 -0.74
C PHE A 566 -13.65 -24.88 -1.91
N ASN A 567 -13.49 -26.14 -2.20
CA ASN A 567 -14.29 -26.90 -3.17
C ASN A 567 -15.45 -27.59 -2.47
#